data_078114c739897bdb004eaeda505c189b
#
_entry.id   078114c739897bdb004eaeda505c189b
#
_cell.length_a   1.000
_cell.length_b   1.000
_cell.length_c   1.000
_cell.angle_alpha   90.00
_cell.angle_beta   90.00
_cell.angle_gamma   90.00
#
_symmetry.space_group_name_H-M   'P 1'
#
loop_
_entity.id
_entity.type
_entity.pdbx_description
1 polymer ?
#
loop_
_entity_poly.entity_id
_entity_poly.type
_entity_poly.pdbx_seq_one_letter_code
_entity_poly.pdbx_strand_id
1 'polypeptide(L)'
;MTTTPHRWVQPGAGSLGVVVPRSGAEPVVGAGGQAQPRPPESPAEASRRAVDGVLADLTSGNHLGVVVDSPPGAGKSTLVVRAAGELARAGEPLIVIAQTNEQVDDLVARLAQAEPKLPIGRLSATDYTASERITHYSTVRVAAKVADLGEPSVIIGTAAKWATVPEGRWPWAIVDEAYQMRSDALLRVAGRFDRALFVGDPGQLDPFSTVETERWLGLTWDPMQSAVAVLLRHNPELPVHRLPVSWRLP
;
A
#
# COMPACT_ATOMS: atom_id res chain seq x y z
N MET A 1 -22.60 -18.10 16.09
CA MET A 1 -21.39 -18.55 15.42
C MET A 1 -20.33 -17.49 15.72
N THR A 2 -19.42 -17.77 16.62
CA THR A 2 -18.43 -16.85 17.17
C THR A 2 -17.18 -16.92 16.29
N THR A 3 -16.93 -15.88 15.51
CA THR A 3 -15.68 -15.72 14.74
C THR A 3 -14.61 -15.15 15.64
N THR A 4 -13.57 -15.92 15.88
CA THR A 4 -12.38 -15.52 16.63
C THR A 4 -11.56 -14.52 15.80
N PRO A 5 -11.12 -13.38 16.36
CA PRO A 5 -10.30 -12.43 15.65
C PRO A 5 -8.88 -12.99 15.48
N HIS A 6 -8.37 -13.03 14.26
CA HIS A 6 -6.97 -13.33 13.99
C HIS A 6 -6.07 -12.22 14.55
N ARG A 7 -5.30 -12.59 15.54
CA ARG A 7 -4.32 -11.76 16.22
C ARG A 7 -3.00 -11.87 15.45
N TRP A 8 -2.35 -10.75 15.19
CA TRP A 8 -0.95 -10.71 14.73
C TRP A 8 -0.09 -11.47 15.75
N VAL A 9 0.48 -12.61 15.34
CA VAL A 9 1.20 -13.52 16.22
C VAL A 9 2.68 -13.12 16.27
N GLN A 10 3.22 -13.02 17.47
CA GLN A 10 4.67 -12.99 17.70
C GLN A 10 5.24 -14.41 17.53
N PRO A 11 6.32 -14.63 16.78
CA PRO A 11 6.94 -15.95 16.66
C PRO A 11 7.83 -16.26 17.86
N GLY A 12 7.55 -17.40 18.49
CA GLY A 12 8.42 -18.03 19.47
C GLY A 12 9.61 -18.71 18.81
N ALA A 13 10.78 -18.65 19.47
CA ALA A 13 12.03 -19.29 19.05
C ALA A 13 11.89 -20.82 18.96
N GLY A 14 12.14 -21.38 17.78
CA GLY A 14 12.28 -22.81 17.54
C GLY A 14 13.39 -23.09 16.55
N SER A 15 14.48 -23.71 17.05
CA SER A 15 15.62 -24.16 16.27
C SER A 15 15.22 -25.35 15.39
N LEU A 16 15.53 -25.34 14.11
CA LEU A 16 15.43 -26.50 13.23
C LEU A 16 16.70 -26.72 12.43
N GLY A 17 17.21 -27.95 12.55
CA GLY A 17 18.44 -28.42 11.97
C GLY A 17 18.39 -28.54 10.44
N VAL A 18 19.54 -28.26 9.84
CA VAL A 18 19.80 -28.38 8.41
C VAL A 18 20.02 -29.85 8.04
N VAL A 19 19.18 -30.41 7.16
CA VAL A 19 19.45 -31.69 6.50
C VAL A 19 19.89 -31.40 5.06
N VAL A 20 21.10 -31.77 4.72
CA VAL A 20 21.66 -31.70 3.37
C VAL A 20 21.44 -33.03 2.65
N PRO A 21 20.78 -33.11 1.50
CA PRO A 21 20.80 -34.31 0.68
C PRO A 21 21.98 -34.31 -0.27
N ARG A 22 22.79 -35.34 -0.24
CA ARG A 22 23.73 -35.71 -1.29
C ARG A 22 22.96 -36.43 -2.38
N SER A 23 23.14 -36.04 -3.61
CA SER A 23 22.93 -36.94 -4.74
C SER A 23 23.66 -36.44 -5.98
N GLY A 24 24.50 -37.33 -6.51
CA GLY A 24 25.06 -37.24 -7.85
C GLY A 24 24.04 -37.75 -8.87
N ALA A 25 23.89 -37.04 -9.96
CA ALA A 25 23.42 -37.53 -11.23
C ALA A 25 24.12 -36.76 -12.35
N GLU A 26 24.74 -37.49 -13.26
CA GLU A 26 25.45 -36.98 -14.43
C GLU A 26 24.49 -36.29 -15.41
N PRO A 27 24.95 -35.29 -16.18
CA PRO A 27 24.09 -34.60 -17.12
C PRO A 27 23.96 -35.38 -18.42
N VAL A 28 22.74 -35.70 -18.80
CA VAL A 28 22.40 -36.13 -20.16
C VAL A 28 22.51 -34.94 -21.09
N VAL A 29 23.46 -34.99 -22.03
CA VAL A 29 23.62 -34.02 -23.13
C VAL A 29 22.45 -34.19 -24.10
N GLY A 30 21.41 -33.40 -23.96
CA GLY A 30 20.32 -33.28 -24.93
C GLY A 30 20.59 -32.10 -25.87
N ALA A 31 20.41 -32.33 -27.18
CA ALA A 31 20.66 -31.44 -28.29
C ALA A 31 20.14 -30.02 -28.09
N GLY A 32 21.07 -29.04 -28.18
CA GLY A 32 20.76 -27.63 -27.99
C GLY A 32 19.93 -27.03 -29.11
N GLY A 33 18.68 -26.80 -28.85
CA GLY A 33 17.93 -25.71 -29.47
C GLY A 33 18.41 -24.40 -28.87
N GLN A 34 19.14 -23.59 -29.62
CA GLN A 34 19.53 -22.23 -29.24
C GLN A 34 18.21 -21.43 -29.10
N ALA A 35 17.74 -21.25 -27.87
CA ALA A 35 16.72 -20.27 -27.59
C ALA A 35 17.29 -18.90 -27.98
N GLN A 36 16.74 -18.26 -29.02
CA GLN A 36 17.08 -16.90 -29.36
C GLN A 36 16.91 -16.02 -28.12
N PRO A 37 17.90 -15.19 -27.76
CA PRO A 37 17.78 -14.27 -26.64
C PRO A 37 16.55 -13.40 -26.89
N ARG A 38 15.61 -13.38 -25.93
CA ARG A 38 14.47 -12.48 -26.00
C ARG A 38 15.00 -11.06 -26.12
N PRO A 39 14.41 -10.23 -27.01
CA PRO A 39 14.77 -8.83 -27.07
C PRO A 39 14.65 -8.20 -25.68
N PRO A 40 15.50 -7.23 -25.33
CA PRO A 40 15.44 -6.58 -24.04
C PRO A 40 14.05 -5.96 -23.86
N GLU A 41 13.44 -6.23 -22.71
CA GLU A 41 12.11 -5.73 -22.36
C GLU A 41 12.11 -4.21 -22.34
N SER A 42 11.12 -3.59 -22.94
CA SER A 42 10.98 -2.13 -22.90
C SER A 42 10.65 -1.65 -21.46
N PRO A 43 11.07 -0.44 -21.06
CA PRO A 43 10.73 0.12 -19.75
C PRO A 43 9.24 0.12 -19.45
N ALA A 44 8.39 0.35 -20.47
CA ALA A 44 6.94 0.33 -20.32
C ALA A 44 6.39 -1.07 -20.06
N GLU A 45 6.98 -2.10 -20.66
CA GLU A 45 6.59 -3.50 -20.39
C GLU A 45 7.04 -3.93 -19.01
N ALA A 46 8.26 -3.59 -18.59
CA ALA A 46 8.75 -3.85 -17.25
C ALA A 46 7.87 -3.20 -16.17
N SER A 47 7.45 -1.95 -16.39
CA SER A 47 6.54 -1.25 -15.48
C SER A 47 5.16 -1.91 -15.41
N ARG A 48 4.58 -2.27 -16.56
CA ARG A 48 3.29 -2.99 -16.59
C ARG A 48 3.37 -4.31 -15.85
N ARG A 49 4.40 -5.11 -16.13
CA ARG A 49 4.60 -6.40 -15.46
C ARG A 49 4.75 -6.26 -13.96
N ALA A 50 5.48 -5.24 -13.48
CA ALA A 50 5.62 -4.98 -12.04
C ALA A 50 4.26 -4.64 -11.41
N VAL A 51 3.47 -3.78 -12.05
CA VAL A 51 2.12 -3.44 -11.58
C VAL A 51 1.20 -4.67 -11.60
N ASP A 52 1.24 -5.47 -12.65
CA ASP A 52 0.41 -6.70 -12.76
C ASP A 52 0.82 -7.72 -11.68
N GLY A 53 2.11 -7.83 -11.35
CA GLY A 53 2.60 -8.65 -10.23
C GLY A 53 2.06 -8.17 -8.87
N VAL A 54 2.09 -6.87 -8.62
CA VAL A 54 1.49 -6.27 -7.41
C VAL A 54 0.00 -6.61 -7.31
N LEU A 55 -0.75 -6.43 -8.41
CA LEU A 55 -2.18 -6.70 -8.42
C LEU A 55 -2.49 -8.19 -8.25
N ALA A 56 -1.67 -9.07 -8.82
CA ALA A 56 -1.82 -10.52 -8.64
C ALA A 56 -1.63 -10.92 -7.17
N ASP A 57 -0.59 -10.41 -6.49
CA ASP A 57 -0.37 -10.68 -5.07
C ASP A 57 -1.48 -10.08 -4.20
N LEU A 58 -1.92 -8.86 -4.52
CA LEU A 58 -3.00 -8.18 -3.81
C LEU A 58 -4.30 -9.01 -3.85
N THR A 59 -4.65 -9.54 -5.03
CA THR A 59 -5.91 -10.28 -5.25
C THR A 59 -5.80 -11.77 -4.92
N SER A 60 -4.60 -12.32 -4.74
CA SER A 60 -4.37 -13.74 -4.43
C SER A 60 -4.99 -14.19 -3.11
N GLY A 61 -5.17 -13.27 -2.16
CA GLY A 61 -5.61 -13.58 -0.81
C GLY A 61 -4.55 -14.24 0.09
N ASN A 62 -3.34 -14.47 -0.42
CA ASN A 62 -2.28 -15.20 0.30
C ASN A 62 -1.54 -14.31 1.31
N HIS A 63 -1.62 -12.99 1.15
CA HIS A 63 -0.86 -12.03 1.96
C HIS A 63 -1.79 -11.04 2.67
N LEU A 64 -1.45 -10.68 3.90
CA LEU A 64 -2.13 -9.61 4.64
C LEU A 64 -1.64 -8.22 4.23
N GLY A 65 -0.48 -8.15 3.60
CA GLY A 65 0.09 -6.91 3.12
C GLY A 65 0.98 -7.13 1.91
N VAL A 66 1.08 -6.10 1.07
CA VAL A 66 2.01 -6.02 -0.06
C VAL A 66 2.72 -4.68 0.03
N VAL A 67 4.04 -4.68 -0.12
CA VAL A 67 4.86 -3.46 -0.12
C VAL A 67 5.34 -3.18 -1.53
N VAL A 68 5.31 -1.91 -1.93
CA VAL A 68 5.81 -1.47 -3.24
C VAL A 68 6.80 -0.32 -3.06
N ASP A 69 8.05 -0.62 -3.40
CA ASP A 69 9.12 0.35 -3.55
C ASP A 69 8.91 1.10 -4.86
N SER A 70 8.64 2.38 -4.78
CA SER A 70 8.36 3.23 -5.94
C SER A 70 9.27 4.45 -5.92
N PRO A 71 10.36 4.46 -6.70
CA PRO A 71 11.20 5.64 -6.85
C PRO A 71 10.43 6.86 -7.34
N PRO A 72 10.92 8.07 -7.14
CA PRO A 72 10.27 9.28 -7.63
C PRO A 72 10.00 9.19 -9.14
N GLY A 73 8.76 9.47 -9.55
CA GLY A 73 8.37 9.41 -10.96
C GLY A 73 8.11 8.01 -11.53
N ALA A 74 8.20 6.94 -10.75
CA ALA A 74 7.92 5.57 -11.22
C ALA A 74 6.43 5.24 -11.42
N GLY A 75 5.52 6.19 -11.24
CA GLY A 75 4.10 5.96 -11.46
C GLY A 75 3.32 5.51 -10.21
N LYS A 76 3.80 5.84 -9.02
CA LYS A 76 3.16 5.50 -7.74
C LYS A 76 1.67 5.81 -7.69
N SER A 77 1.26 7.06 -7.96
CA SER A 77 -0.15 7.45 -7.92
C SER A 77 -1.00 6.69 -8.97
N THR A 78 -0.41 6.33 -10.11
CA THR A 78 -1.08 5.49 -11.12
C THR A 78 -1.32 4.08 -10.58
N LEU A 79 -0.35 3.50 -9.88
CA LEU A 79 -0.51 2.21 -9.22
C LEU A 79 -1.61 2.27 -8.15
N VAL A 80 -1.59 3.29 -7.28
CA VAL A 80 -2.60 3.47 -6.21
C VAL A 80 -4.01 3.55 -6.80
N VAL A 81 -4.19 4.38 -7.84
CA VAL A 81 -5.50 4.52 -8.53
C VAL A 81 -5.93 3.21 -9.17
N ARG A 82 -5.01 2.51 -9.85
CA ARG A 82 -5.31 1.24 -10.51
C ARG A 82 -5.67 0.16 -9.49
N ALA A 83 -4.91 0.03 -8.39
CA ALA A 83 -5.19 -0.92 -7.34
C ALA A 83 -6.55 -0.64 -6.65
N ALA A 84 -6.85 0.63 -6.36
CA ALA A 84 -8.13 1.03 -5.80
C ALA A 84 -9.30 0.68 -6.72
N GLY A 85 -9.16 0.94 -8.02
CA GLY A 85 -10.18 0.59 -9.02
C GLY A 85 -10.38 -0.92 -9.17
N GLU A 86 -9.29 -1.72 -9.17
CA GLU A 86 -9.36 -3.19 -9.25
C GLU A 86 -10.08 -3.79 -8.04
N LEU A 87 -9.69 -3.39 -6.81
CA LEU A 87 -10.33 -3.85 -5.58
C LEU A 87 -11.81 -3.46 -5.53
N ALA A 88 -12.12 -2.21 -5.87
CA ALA A 88 -13.51 -1.74 -5.88
C ALA A 88 -14.38 -2.49 -6.91
N ARG A 89 -13.85 -2.79 -8.12
CA ARG A 89 -14.54 -3.59 -9.14
C ARG A 89 -14.73 -5.04 -8.71
N ALA A 90 -13.84 -5.58 -7.87
CA ALA A 90 -14.00 -6.88 -7.26
C ALA A 90 -15.04 -6.90 -6.12
N GLY A 91 -15.68 -5.77 -5.80
CA GLY A 91 -16.65 -5.65 -4.71
C GLY A 91 -16.02 -5.55 -3.32
N GLU A 92 -14.72 -5.23 -3.26
CA GLU A 92 -13.96 -5.06 -2.01
C GLU A 92 -13.94 -3.58 -1.61
N PRO A 93 -14.76 -3.14 -0.64
CA PRO A 93 -14.72 -1.76 -0.17
C PRO A 93 -13.38 -1.49 0.52
N LEU A 94 -12.80 -0.33 0.25
CA LEU A 94 -11.47 0.00 0.74
C LEU A 94 -11.32 1.44 1.21
N ILE A 95 -10.28 1.65 2.02
CA ILE A 95 -9.81 2.97 2.40
C ILE A 95 -8.47 3.27 1.73
N VAL A 96 -8.26 4.55 1.40
CA VAL A 96 -6.96 5.06 0.95
C VAL A 96 -6.49 6.11 1.95
N ILE A 97 -5.26 5.96 2.41
CA ILE A 97 -4.64 6.79 3.43
C ILE A 97 -3.47 7.52 2.80
N ALA A 98 -3.52 8.85 2.78
CA ALA A 98 -2.43 9.72 2.33
C ALA A 98 -1.98 10.66 3.45
N GLN A 99 -0.89 11.43 3.24
CA GLN A 99 -0.34 12.28 4.29
C GLN A 99 -0.97 13.67 4.32
N THR A 100 -1.31 14.23 3.16
CA THR A 100 -1.79 15.62 3.05
C THR A 100 -3.13 15.70 2.33
N ASN A 101 -3.86 16.80 2.54
CA ASN A 101 -5.11 17.06 1.83
C ASN A 101 -4.91 17.18 0.32
N GLU A 102 -3.78 17.75 -0.12
CA GLU A 102 -3.45 17.89 -1.55
C GLU A 102 -3.27 16.52 -2.22
N GLN A 103 -2.59 15.58 -1.54
CA GLN A 103 -2.46 14.20 -2.04
C GLN A 103 -3.81 13.48 -2.08
N VAL A 104 -4.65 13.66 -1.06
CA VAL A 104 -6.00 13.09 -1.03
C VAL A 104 -6.81 13.60 -2.22
N ASP A 105 -6.81 14.90 -2.47
CA ASP A 105 -7.59 15.51 -3.55
C ASP A 105 -7.08 15.09 -4.94
N ASP A 106 -5.75 14.96 -5.09
CA ASP A 106 -5.15 14.45 -6.33
C ASP A 106 -5.57 12.99 -6.59
N LEU A 107 -5.53 12.14 -5.57
CA LEU A 107 -5.96 10.74 -5.69
C LEU A 107 -7.46 10.62 -5.98
N VAL A 108 -8.31 11.41 -5.32
CA VAL A 108 -9.75 11.46 -5.59
C VAL A 108 -10.02 11.85 -7.04
N ALA A 109 -9.39 12.94 -7.53
CA ALA A 109 -9.58 13.40 -8.90
C ALA A 109 -9.13 12.36 -9.93
N ARG A 110 -7.94 11.77 -9.74
CA ARG A 110 -7.42 10.72 -10.63
C ARG A 110 -8.29 9.47 -10.64
N LEU A 111 -8.76 9.03 -9.46
CA LEU A 111 -9.65 7.87 -9.38
C LEU A 111 -10.99 8.14 -10.01
N ALA A 112 -11.61 9.31 -9.78
CA ALA A 112 -12.86 9.70 -10.40
C ALA A 112 -12.76 9.83 -11.92
N GLN A 113 -11.61 10.28 -12.43
CA GLN A 113 -11.33 10.33 -13.85
C GLN A 113 -11.16 8.94 -14.47
N ALA A 114 -10.44 8.05 -13.78
CA ALA A 114 -10.17 6.69 -14.25
C ALA A 114 -11.42 5.79 -14.16
N GLU A 115 -12.25 6.00 -13.13
CA GLU A 115 -13.45 5.20 -12.82
C GLU A 115 -14.69 6.10 -12.67
N PRO A 116 -15.24 6.63 -13.77
CA PRO A 116 -16.29 7.69 -13.73
C PRO A 116 -17.62 7.27 -13.10
N LYS A 117 -17.82 5.98 -12.87
CA LYS A 117 -19.04 5.43 -12.25
C LYS A 117 -18.83 4.97 -10.81
N LEU A 118 -17.59 4.98 -10.31
CA LEU A 118 -17.25 4.48 -8.99
C LEU A 118 -17.67 5.50 -7.92
N PRO A 119 -18.46 5.13 -6.91
CA PRO A 119 -18.76 6.00 -5.78
C PRO A 119 -17.50 6.19 -4.92
N ILE A 120 -17.06 7.43 -4.76
CA ILE A 120 -15.85 7.79 -4.01
C ILE A 120 -16.22 8.73 -2.86
N GLY A 121 -15.80 8.37 -1.66
CA GLY A 121 -15.89 9.22 -0.48
C GLY A 121 -14.57 9.96 -0.23
N ARG A 122 -14.63 11.29 -0.10
CA ARG A 122 -13.52 12.09 0.41
C ARG A 122 -13.77 12.42 1.88
N LEU A 123 -13.06 11.75 2.77
CA LEU A 123 -13.17 11.97 4.22
C LEU A 123 -12.29 13.16 4.64
N SER A 124 -12.87 14.19 5.26
CA SER A 124 -12.20 15.47 5.56
C SER A 124 -12.37 15.90 7.02
N ALA A 125 -11.60 16.90 7.43
CA ALA A 125 -11.91 17.66 8.64
C ALA A 125 -13.16 18.56 8.41
N THR A 126 -13.77 19.03 9.50
CA THR A 126 -15.01 19.82 9.42
C THR A 126 -14.80 21.20 8.80
N ASP A 127 -13.60 21.74 8.98
CA ASP A 127 -13.16 23.06 8.48
C ASP A 127 -12.51 22.99 7.08
N TYR A 128 -12.46 21.79 6.48
CA TYR A 128 -11.91 21.62 5.14
C TYR A 128 -12.86 22.13 4.07
N THR A 129 -12.36 22.97 3.19
CA THR A 129 -13.07 23.41 1.98
C THR A 129 -12.67 22.53 0.80
N ALA A 130 -13.66 21.89 0.20
CA ALA A 130 -13.43 20.99 -0.93
C ALA A 130 -12.87 21.74 -2.14
N SER A 131 -11.83 21.19 -2.75
CA SER A 131 -11.22 21.74 -3.97
C SER A 131 -12.16 21.59 -5.16
N GLU A 132 -12.21 22.61 -6.02
CA GLU A 132 -12.95 22.55 -7.30
C GLU A 132 -12.50 21.37 -8.17
N ARG A 133 -11.24 20.94 -8.01
CA ARG A 133 -10.67 19.76 -8.70
C ARG A 133 -11.50 18.48 -8.48
N ILE A 134 -12.19 18.35 -7.34
CA ILE A 134 -12.94 17.15 -7.00
C ILE A 134 -14.46 17.35 -6.99
N THR A 135 -14.95 18.57 -6.78
CA THR A 135 -16.39 18.84 -6.61
C THR A 135 -17.20 18.74 -7.90
N HIS A 136 -16.55 18.78 -9.06
CA HIS A 136 -17.25 18.64 -10.34
C HIS A 136 -17.60 17.17 -10.69
N TYR A 137 -17.03 16.19 -9.98
CA TYR A 137 -17.38 14.78 -10.19
C TYR A 137 -18.63 14.40 -9.38
N SER A 138 -19.71 14.02 -10.07
CA SER A 138 -20.98 13.62 -9.43
C SER A 138 -20.88 12.36 -8.58
N THR A 139 -19.85 11.52 -8.80
CA THR A 139 -19.58 10.30 -8.03
C THR A 139 -18.75 10.55 -6.78
N VAL A 140 -18.24 11.76 -6.57
CA VAL A 140 -17.44 12.13 -5.41
C VAL A 140 -18.32 12.78 -4.35
N ARG A 141 -18.28 12.24 -3.13
CA ARG A 141 -18.93 12.82 -1.95
C ARG A 141 -17.90 13.22 -0.92
N VAL A 142 -17.99 14.47 -0.44
CA VAL A 142 -17.09 15.00 0.61
C VAL A 142 -17.86 15.12 1.91
N ALA A 143 -17.32 14.56 2.99
CA ALA A 143 -17.92 14.67 4.30
C ALA A 143 -16.89 14.56 5.43
N ALA A 144 -17.26 15.06 6.62
CA ALA A 144 -16.44 14.97 7.80
C ALA A 144 -16.63 13.65 8.58
N LYS A 145 -17.72 12.94 8.34
CA LYS A 145 -18.01 11.64 8.97
C LYS A 145 -18.22 10.59 7.89
N VAL A 146 -17.78 9.36 8.19
CA VAL A 146 -17.96 8.22 7.26
C VAL A 146 -19.45 7.98 6.97
N ALA A 147 -20.31 8.08 7.98
CA ALA A 147 -21.77 7.90 7.83
C ALA A 147 -22.41 8.86 6.82
N ASP A 148 -21.84 10.06 6.64
CA ASP A 148 -22.38 11.07 5.76
C ASP A 148 -21.89 10.90 4.29
N LEU A 149 -20.94 9.97 4.04
CA LEU A 149 -20.44 9.66 2.70
C LEU A 149 -21.40 8.77 1.89
N GLY A 150 -22.40 8.19 2.52
CA GLY A 150 -23.22 7.15 1.91
C GLY A 150 -22.51 5.80 1.91
N GLU A 151 -22.60 5.09 0.79
CA GLU A 151 -21.97 3.77 0.61
C GLU A 151 -20.90 3.82 -0.49
N PRO A 152 -19.79 4.54 -0.29
CA PRO A 152 -18.73 4.62 -1.30
C PRO A 152 -17.95 3.31 -1.35
N SER A 153 -17.53 2.92 -2.54
CA SER A 153 -16.64 1.77 -2.73
C SER A 153 -15.21 2.06 -2.26
N VAL A 154 -14.78 3.33 -2.36
CA VAL A 154 -13.47 3.80 -1.94
C VAL A 154 -13.61 5.05 -1.09
N ILE A 155 -13.00 5.06 0.09
CA ILE A 155 -12.95 6.28 0.94
C ILE A 155 -11.50 6.73 1.04
N ILE A 156 -11.22 7.98 0.66
CA ILE A 156 -9.88 8.55 0.67
C ILE A 156 -9.80 9.66 1.73
N GLY A 157 -8.78 9.61 2.58
CA GLY A 157 -8.57 10.59 3.63
C GLY A 157 -7.13 10.64 4.12
N THR A 158 -6.80 11.68 4.90
CA THR A 158 -5.47 11.77 5.50
C THR A 158 -5.32 10.80 6.67
N ALA A 159 -4.07 10.37 6.97
CA ALA A 159 -3.76 9.55 8.13
C ALA A 159 -4.27 10.20 9.44
N ALA A 160 -4.07 11.51 9.60
CA ALA A 160 -4.57 12.25 10.75
C ALA A 160 -6.10 12.18 10.87
N LYS A 161 -6.82 12.27 9.75
CA LYS A 161 -8.28 12.17 9.74
C LYS A 161 -8.75 10.75 10.05
N TRP A 162 -8.14 9.74 9.45
CA TRP A 162 -8.46 8.34 9.74
C TRP A 162 -8.24 7.96 11.21
N ALA A 163 -7.22 8.54 11.86
CA ALA A 163 -6.97 8.35 13.29
C ALA A 163 -8.11 8.88 14.19
N THR A 164 -8.96 9.79 13.69
CA THR A 164 -10.11 10.33 14.43
C THR A 164 -11.42 9.58 14.18
N VAL A 165 -11.44 8.64 13.26
CA VAL A 165 -12.64 7.82 12.98
C VAL A 165 -12.85 6.84 14.13
N PRO A 166 -13.98 6.87 14.84
CA PRO A 166 -14.14 6.05 16.04
C PRO A 166 -14.39 4.58 15.71
N GLU A 167 -15.11 4.30 14.62
CA GLU A 167 -15.57 2.97 14.25
C GLU A 167 -15.50 2.74 12.75
N GLY A 168 -15.54 1.48 12.35
CA GLY A 168 -15.50 1.03 10.97
C GLY A 168 -14.29 0.14 10.70
N ARG A 169 -14.49 -0.85 9.84
CA ARG A 169 -13.46 -1.77 9.38
C ARG A 169 -13.69 -2.09 7.90
N TRP A 170 -12.62 -2.08 7.14
CA TRP A 170 -12.64 -2.32 5.71
C TRP A 170 -11.78 -3.53 5.36
N PRO A 171 -12.15 -4.33 4.37
CA PRO A 171 -11.31 -5.44 3.90
C PRO A 171 -9.91 -4.98 3.52
N TRP A 172 -9.80 -3.79 2.90
CA TRP A 172 -8.55 -3.29 2.35
C TRP A 172 -8.22 -1.84 2.73
N ALA A 173 -6.92 -1.59 2.87
CA ALA A 173 -6.36 -0.24 2.86
C ALA A 173 -5.28 -0.11 1.78
N ILE A 174 -5.15 1.09 1.21
CA ILE A 174 -3.97 1.50 0.46
C ILE A 174 -3.33 2.66 1.20
N VAL A 175 -2.07 2.52 1.58
CA VAL A 175 -1.29 3.54 2.27
C VAL A 175 -0.32 4.15 1.29
N ASP A 176 -0.59 5.38 0.86
CA ASP A 176 0.28 6.16 -0.01
C ASP A 176 1.34 6.90 0.81
N GLU A 177 2.54 7.07 0.25
CA GLU A 177 3.73 7.60 0.94
C GLU A 177 4.06 6.86 2.24
N ALA A 178 3.94 5.53 2.22
CA ALA A 178 4.04 4.70 3.40
C ALA A 178 5.40 4.76 4.11
N TYR A 179 6.49 5.05 3.38
CA TYR A 179 7.83 5.26 3.96
C TYR A 179 7.93 6.57 4.75
N GLN A 180 7.14 7.59 4.38
CA GLN A 180 7.07 8.87 5.12
C GLN A 180 6.10 8.81 6.31
N MET A 181 5.27 7.76 6.39
CA MET A 181 4.37 7.57 7.51
C MET A 181 5.15 7.08 8.74
N ARG A 182 4.93 7.70 9.88
CA ARG A 182 5.47 7.25 11.16
C ARG A 182 4.77 5.95 11.61
N SER A 183 5.52 5.08 12.30
CA SER A 183 4.96 3.82 12.79
C SER A 183 3.81 4.01 13.79
N ASP A 184 3.86 5.05 14.64
CA ASP A 184 2.74 5.37 15.54
C ASP A 184 1.49 5.85 14.81
N ALA A 185 1.64 6.56 13.69
CA ALA A 185 0.51 6.98 12.85
C ALA A 185 -0.16 5.76 12.19
N LEU A 186 0.64 4.80 11.69
CA LEU A 186 0.10 3.55 11.16
C LEU A 186 -0.67 2.77 12.24
N LEU A 187 -0.12 2.64 13.45
CA LEU A 187 -0.77 1.92 14.54
C LEU A 187 -2.14 2.49 14.90
N ARG A 188 -2.32 3.81 14.81
CA ARG A 188 -3.62 4.46 15.07
C ARG A 188 -4.70 4.08 14.07
N VAL A 189 -4.32 3.70 12.85
CA VAL A 189 -5.26 3.36 11.77
C VAL A 189 -5.29 1.87 11.44
N ALA A 190 -4.31 1.09 11.88
CA ALA A 190 -4.17 -0.34 11.54
C ALA A 190 -5.36 -1.21 11.97
N GLY A 191 -6.12 -0.80 12.99
CA GLY A 191 -7.35 -1.48 13.40
C GLY A 191 -8.53 -1.28 12.44
N ARG A 192 -8.40 -0.46 11.40
CA ARG A 192 -9.47 -0.11 10.45
C ARG A 192 -9.53 -1.01 9.22
N PHE A 193 -8.55 -1.86 9.01
CA PHE A 193 -8.50 -2.73 7.82
C PHE A 193 -7.92 -4.11 8.15
N ASP A 194 -8.19 -5.06 7.27
CA ASP A 194 -7.71 -6.44 7.39
C ASP A 194 -6.43 -6.66 6.59
N ARG A 195 -6.35 -6.07 5.40
CA ARG A 195 -5.24 -6.19 4.45
C ARG A 195 -4.80 -4.83 3.95
N ALA A 196 -3.53 -4.70 3.56
CA ALA A 196 -3.06 -3.41 3.07
C ALA A 196 -2.04 -3.51 1.94
N LEU A 197 -2.11 -2.54 1.02
CA LEU A 197 -1.06 -2.20 0.07
C LEU A 197 -0.30 -0.97 0.60
N PHE A 198 1.00 -1.09 0.79
CA PHE A 198 1.88 -0.01 1.20
C PHE A 198 2.71 0.45 0.01
N VAL A 199 2.55 1.69 -0.42
CA VAL A 199 3.26 2.24 -1.58
C VAL A 199 4.09 3.44 -1.14
N GLY A 200 5.36 3.49 -1.52
CA GLY A 200 6.21 4.63 -1.16
C GLY A 200 7.63 4.50 -1.73
N ASP A 201 8.43 5.50 -1.47
CA ASP A 201 9.81 5.59 -1.92
C ASP A 201 10.76 5.33 -0.74
N PRO A 202 11.52 4.22 -0.74
CA PRO A 202 12.48 3.93 0.33
C PRO A 202 13.68 4.88 0.35
N GLY A 203 13.92 5.63 -0.74
CA GLY A 203 14.99 6.63 -0.83
C GLY A 203 14.60 8.02 -0.32
N GLN A 204 13.35 8.23 0.07
CA GLN A 204 12.92 9.49 0.68
C GLN A 204 13.36 9.56 2.14
N LEU A 205 13.43 10.80 2.65
CA LEU A 205 13.81 11.06 4.04
C LEU A 205 12.84 10.36 5.01
N ASP A 206 13.40 9.84 6.09
CA ASP A 206 12.61 9.31 7.20
C ASP A 206 11.60 10.35 7.73
N PRO A 207 10.53 9.90 8.36
CA PRO A 207 9.53 10.79 8.93
C PRO A 207 10.16 11.83 9.88
N PHE A 208 9.85 13.11 9.67
CA PHE A 208 10.34 14.17 10.54
C PHE A 208 9.60 14.18 11.88
N SER A 209 10.36 14.43 12.97
CA SER A 209 9.81 14.74 14.28
C SER A 209 10.20 16.14 14.70
N THR A 210 9.23 16.87 15.23
CA THR A 210 9.48 18.13 15.96
C THR A 210 9.68 17.91 17.46
N VAL A 211 9.58 16.67 17.92
CA VAL A 211 9.71 16.26 19.33
C VAL A 211 11.09 15.65 19.55
N GLU A 212 11.72 15.90 20.69
CA GLU A 212 13.00 15.30 21.09
C GLU A 212 12.93 13.77 20.98
N THR A 213 13.74 13.23 20.08
CA THR A 213 13.77 11.79 19.78
C THR A 213 14.72 11.01 20.69
N GLU A 214 15.56 11.70 21.47
CA GLU A 214 16.62 11.09 22.31
C GLU A 214 16.09 10.02 23.29
N ARG A 215 14.86 10.23 23.81
CA ARG A 215 14.25 9.27 24.74
C ARG A 215 13.91 7.91 24.14
N TRP A 216 13.89 7.79 22.78
CA TRP A 216 13.54 6.57 22.06
C TRP A 216 14.79 5.83 21.55
N LEU A 217 15.96 6.47 21.61
CA LEU A 217 17.21 5.85 21.19
C LEU A 217 17.49 4.59 22.01
N GLY A 218 17.72 3.49 21.31
CA GLY A 218 18.04 2.19 21.91
C GLY A 218 16.85 1.39 22.45
N LEU A 219 15.62 1.88 22.32
CA LEU A 219 14.43 1.08 22.61
C LEU A 219 14.10 0.12 21.47
N THR A 220 13.45 -0.98 21.82
CA THR A 220 13.02 -2.02 20.85
C THR A 220 12.06 -1.47 19.79
N TRP A 221 11.32 -0.42 20.12
CA TRP A 221 10.40 0.27 19.23
C TRP A 221 10.59 1.77 19.33
N ASP A 222 10.84 2.38 18.18
CA ASP A 222 10.91 3.82 18.00
C ASP A 222 9.69 4.27 17.18
N PRO A 223 8.76 5.03 17.78
CA PRO A 223 7.55 5.49 17.12
C PRO A 223 7.82 6.40 15.92
N MET A 224 9.03 6.94 15.83
CA MET A 224 9.46 7.84 14.76
C MET A 224 9.96 7.11 13.52
N GLN A 225 10.26 5.82 13.62
CA GLN A 225 10.68 5.04 12.45
C GLN A 225 9.58 4.97 11.40
N SER A 226 9.99 4.84 10.14
CA SER A 226 9.09 4.59 9.02
C SER A 226 8.17 3.39 9.32
N ALA A 227 6.88 3.57 9.05
CA ALA A 227 5.88 2.53 9.21
C ALA A 227 6.25 1.26 8.43
N VAL A 228 6.75 1.41 7.20
CA VAL A 228 7.18 0.28 6.35
C VAL A 228 8.42 -0.41 6.93
N ALA A 229 9.41 0.34 7.43
CA ALA A 229 10.60 -0.25 8.02
C ALA A 229 10.26 -1.12 9.24
N VAL A 230 9.36 -0.65 10.10
CA VAL A 230 8.87 -1.42 11.25
C VAL A 230 8.04 -2.62 10.78
N LEU A 231 7.15 -2.42 9.80
CA LEU A 231 6.33 -3.49 9.24
C LEU A 231 7.18 -4.64 8.71
N LEU A 232 8.15 -4.36 7.84
CA LEU A 232 9.02 -5.38 7.22
C LEU A 232 9.94 -6.07 8.23
N ARG A 233 10.38 -5.36 9.28
CA ARG A 233 11.16 -5.97 10.36
C ARG A 233 10.39 -7.07 11.08
N HIS A 234 9.10 -6.87 11.28
CA HIS A 234 8.25 -7.81 12.02
C HIS A 234 7.53 -8.82 11.12
N ASN A 235 7.50 -8.59 9.81
CA ASN A 235 6.84 -9.44 8.82
C ASN A 235 7.73 -9.58 7.56
N PRO A 236 8.88 -10.29 7.69
CA PRO A 236 9.86 -10.40 6.59
C PRO A 236 9.34 -11.23 5.39
N GLU A 237 8.24 -11.95 5.57
CA GLU A 237 7.57 -12.74 4.54
C GLU A 237 6.68 -11.92 3.62
N LEU A 238 6.43 -10.65 3.93
CA LEU A 238 5.59 -9.81 3.07
C LEU A 238 6.27 -9.60 1.70
N PRO A 239 5.52 -9.77 0.61
CA PRO A 239 6.04 -9.50 -0.72
C PRO A 239 6.39 -8.01 -0.88
N VAL A 240 7.60 -7.77 -1.39
CA VAL A 240 8.10 -6.43 -1.72
C VAL A 240 8.33 -6.37 -3.23
N HIS A 241 7.54 -5.55 -3.90
CA HIS A 241 7.71 -5.26 -5.33
C HIS A 241 8.48 -3.96 -5.51
N ARG A 242 9.21 -3.85 -6.62
CA ARG A 242 9.89 -2.62 -7.00
C ARG A 242 9.42 -2.15 -8.37
N LEU A 243 8.98 -0.91 -8.46
CA LEU A 243 8.68 -0.30 -9.75
C LEU A 243 9.99 0.08 -10.46
N PRO A 244 10.24 -0.46 -11.67
CA PRO A 244 11.57 -0.42 -12.28
C PRO A 244 11.93 0.90 -12.96
N VAL A 245 10.98 1.82 -13.19
CA VAL A 245 11.17 2.97 -14.08
C VAL A 245 10.81 4.28 -13.39
N SER A 246 11.73 5.24 -13.47
CA SER A 246 11.46 6.65 -13.21
C SER A 246 11.19 7.38 -14.53
N TRP A 247 10.00 7.98 -14.67
CA TRP A 247 9.62 8.78 -15.85
C TRP A 247 10.06 10.25 -15.75
N ARG A 248 10.75 10.63 -14.67
CA ARG A 248 11.10 12.03 -14.40
C ARG A 248 12.56 12.41 -14.66
N LEU A 249 13.40 11.45 -15.02
CA LEU A 249 14.83 11.75 -15.24
C LEU A 249 15.22 11.40 -16.67
N PRO A 250 15.79 12.37 -17.39
CA PRO A 250 16.73 12.02 -18.47
C PRO A 250 18.00 11.44 -17.86
#